data_987b6ffa28ab379272413d1297a0e9d9
#
_entry.id   987b6ffa28ab379272413d1297a0e9d9
#
_cell.length_a   1.000
_cell.length_b   1.000
_cell.length_c   1.000
_cell.angle_alpha   90.00
_cell.angle_beta   90.00
_cell.angle_gamma   90.00
#
_symmetry.space_group_name_H-M   'P 1'
#
loop_
_entity.id
_entity.type
_entity.pdbx_description
1 polymer ?
#
loop_
_entity_poly.entity_id
_entity_poly.type
_entity_poly.pdbx_seq_one_letter_code
_entity_poly.pdbx_strand_id
1 'polypeptide(L)'
;MSGGCWNYMNDSTANEILGYHIYVGYGMDSERHEKNYRMVVRENPLGDPEISALVYDVFCLLHSYDWAESGDTDFDVYQKDVAIFKDRWFKRERVDRIKEMIDISTKKLKEELYTAFGLQPESSSEP
;
A
#
# COMPACT_ATOMS: atom_id res chain seq x y z
N MET A 1 -20.67 -8.16 14.02
CA MET A 1 -20.93 -7.95 12.64
C MET A 1 -19.66 -7.64 11.91
N SER A 2 -19.36 -8.38 10.91
CA SER A 2 -18.13 -8.11 10.20
C SER A 2 -18.36 -6.97 9.20
N GLY A 3 -17.29 -6.32 8.83
CA GLY A 3 -17.39 -5.21 7.92
C GLY A 3 -17.26 -3.87 8.59
N GLY A 4 -17.29 -3.83 9.90
CA GLY A 4 -17.05 -2.61 10.63
C GLY A 4 -18.25 -1.71 10.74
N CYS A 5 -18.01 -0.56 11.36
CA CYS A 5 -19.04 0.42 11.65
C CYS A 5 -19.55 1.10 10.39
N TRP A 6 -18.74 1.11 9.34
CA TRP A 6 -19.05 1.85 8.12
C TRP A 6 -19.63 0.97 7.03
N ASN A 7 -19.99 -0.26 7.39
CA ASN A 7 -20.73 -1.14 6.50
C ASN A 7 -19.99 -1.35 5.18
N TYR A 8 -18.67 -1.53 5.25
CA TYR A 8 -17.80 -1.73 4.07
C TYR A 8 -17.72 -0.52 3.15
N MET A 9 -18.16 0.63 3.61
CA MET A 9 -18.22 1.80 2.71
C MET A 9 -16.83 2.20 2.22
N ASN A 10 -15.83 2.20 3.11
CA ASN A 10 -14.50 2.61 2.70
C ASN A 10 -13.87 1.60 1.76
N ASP A 11 -14.15 0.30 1.95
CA ASP A 11 -13.62 -0.72 1.05
C ASP A 11 -14.21 -0.59 -0.33
N SER A 12 -15.50 -0.35 -0.40
CA SER A 12 -16.18 -0.20 -1.67
C SER A 12 -15.67 1.01 -2.43
N THR A 13 -15.51 2.13 -1.73
CA THR A 13 -15.00 3.35 -2.34
C THR A 13 -13.57 3.16 -2.81
N ALA A 14 -12.75 2.50 -2.01
CA ALA A 14 -11.37 2.26 -2.38
C ALA A 14 -11.29 1.42 -3.66
N ASN A 15 -12.14 0.40 -3.77
CA ASN A 15 -12.14 -0.44 -4.95
C ASN A 15 -12.54 0.33 -6.19
N GLU A 16 -13.48 1.26 -6.05
CA GLU A 16 -13.89 2.06 -7.18
C GLU A 16 -12.79 3.02 -7.64
N ILE A 17 -12.05 3.56 -6.68
CA ILE A 17 -11.05 4.56 -7.00
C ILE A 17 -9.73 3.91 -7.45
N LEU A 18 -9.32 2.85 -6.76
CA LEU A 18 -8.00 2.28 -6.97
C LEU A 18 -8.00 1.02 -7.84
N GLY A 19 -9.14 0.34 -7.96
CA GLY A 19 -9.23 -0.88 -8.73
C GLY A 19 -9.67 -2.04 -7.87
N TYR A 20 -10.50 -2.91 -8.46
CA TYR A 20 -11.08 -4.01 -7.69
C TYR A 20 -10.06 -5.08 -7.32
N HIS A 21 -8.92 -5.09 -7.98
CA HIS A 21 -7.87 -6.05 -7.66
C HIS A 21 -6.94 -5.54 -6.57
N ILE A 22 -7.13 -4.33 -6.08
CA ILE A 22 -6.28 -3.77 -5.05
C ILE A 22 -6.88 -4.13 -3.69
N TYR A 23 -6.10 -4.83 -2.88
CA TYR A 23 -6.56 -5.23 -1.56
C TYR A 23 -6.40 -4.06 -0.59
N VAL A 24 -7.47 -3.75 0.11
CA VAL A 24 -7.44 -2.76 1.19
C VAL A 24 -7.71 -3.51 2.48
N GLY A 25 -6.78 -3.43 3.41
CA GLY A 25 -6.93 -4.14 4.67
C GLY A 25 -6.05 -3.54 5.75
N TYR A 26 -5.92 -4.26 6.83
CA TYR A 26 -5.09 -3.82 7.94
C TYR A 26 -3.75 -4.56 7.89
N GLY A 27 -2.81 -4.11 8.75
CA GLY A 27 -1.49 -4.70 8.74
C GLY A 27 -0.62 -4.09 7.67
N MET A 28 -0.34 -2.80 7.80
CA MET A 28 0.44 -2.08 6.80
C MET A 28 1.89 -2.55 6.75
N ASP A 29 2.29 -3.41 7.69
CA ASP A 29 3.60 -4.03 7.66
C ASP A 29 3.60 -5.40 6.99
N SER A 30 2.48 -5.83 6.43
CA SER A 30 2.35 -7.14 5.84
C SER A 30 2.86 -7.16 4.41
N GLU A 31 3.19 -8.36 3.94
CA GLU A 31 3.61 -8.55 2.55
C GLU A 31 2.49 -8.20 1.58
N ARG A 32 1.26 -8.50 1.97
CA ARG A 32 0.13 -8.20 1.10
C ARG A 32 0.00 -6.71 0.89
N HIS A 33 0.16 -5.94 1.97
CA HIS A 33 0.10 -4.49 1.83
C HIS A 33 1.22 -3.98 0.93
N GLU A 34 2.41 -4.50 1.11
CA GLU A 34 3.53 -4.05 0.30
C GLU A 34 3.32 -4.37 -1.17
N LYS A 35 2.80 -5.58 -1.45
CA LYS A 35 2.53 -5.97 -2.82
C LYS A 35 1.52 -5.03 -3.46
N ASN A 36 0.45 -4.71 -2.74
CA ASN A 36 -0.57 -3.84 -3.27
C ASN A 36 -0.10 -2.40 -3.38
N TYR A 37 0.75 -1.97 -2.45
CA TYR A 37 1.34 -0.64 -2.54
C TYR A 37 2.13 -0.50 -3.84
N ARG A 38 2.93 -1.51 -4.17
CA ARG A 38 3.68 -1.51 -5.42
C ARG A 38 2.77 -1.44 -6.64
N MET A 39 1.67 -2.18 -6.60
CA MET A 39 0.72 -2.17 -7.71
C MET A 39 0.09 -0.79 -7.87
N VAL A 40 -0.28 -0.16 -6.77
CA VAL A 40 -0.90 1.16 -6.83
C VAL A 40 0.09 2.18 -7.40
N VAL A 41 1.34 2.14 -6.96
CA VAL A 41 2.36 3.05 -7.49
C VAL A 41 2.55 2.82 -8.98
N ARG A 42 2.65 1.57 -9.39
CA ARG A 42 2.91 1.25 -10.79
C ARG A 42 1.74 1.60 -11.69
N GLU A 43 0.53 1.27 -11.26
CA GLU A 43 -0.66 1.50 -12.09
C GLU A 43 -1.13 2.94 -12.05
N ASN A 44 -0.81 3.61 -10.96
CA ASN A 44 -1.06 5.05 -10.85
C ASN A 44 -2.50 5.41 -11.19
N PRO A 45 -3.49 4.84 -10.47
CA PRO A 45 -4.90 5.03 -10.86
C PRO A 45 -5.38 6.47 -10.76
N LEU A 46 -4.73 7.30 -9.96
CA LEU A 46 -5.17 8.68 -9.80
C LEU A 46 -4.34 9.67 -10.62
N GLY A 47 -3.47 9.17 -11.47
CA GLY A 47 -2.70 10.04 -12.34
C GLY A 47 -1.46 10.65 -11.70
N ASP A 48 -1.20 10.34 -10.44
CA ASP A 48 -0.02 10.80 -9.73
C ASP A 48 0.39 9.69 -8.77
N PRO A 49 1.62 9.16 -8.89
CA PRO A 49 2.00 8.02 -8.06
C PRO A 49 2.02 8.33 -6.57
N GLU A 50 2.42 9.53 -6.21
CA GLU A 50 2.48 9.89 -4.79
C GLU A 50 1.07 9.99 -4.21
N ILE A 51 0.17 10.63 -4.92
CA ILE A 51 -1.21 10.74 -4.46
C ILE A 51 -1.87 9.38 -4.46
N SER A 52 -1.63 8.57 -5.47
CA SER A 52 -2.21 7.23 -5.51
C SER A 52 -1.77 6.40 -4.30
N ALA A 53 -0.49 6.44 -3.98
CA ALA A 53 0.03 5.70 -2.84
C ALA A 53 -0.51 6.25 -1.53
N LEU A 54 -0.61 7.56 -1.40
CA LEU A 54 -1.15 8.17 -0.19
C LEU A 54 -2.60 7.76 0.02
N VAL A 55 -3.40 7.83 -1.03
CA VAL A 55 -4.82 7.47 -0.93
C VAL A 55 -4.96 6.00 -0.56
N TYR A 56 -4.13 5.14 -1.14
CA TYR A 56 -4.16 3.73 -0.78
C TYR A 56 -3.88 3.54 0.71
N ASP A 57 -2.82 4.18 1.22
CA ASP A 57 -2.48 4.04 2.62
C ASP A 57 -3.57 4.62 3.52
N VAL A 58 -4.22 5.72 3.10
CA VAL A 58 -5.32 6.27 3.88
C VAL A 58 -6.47 5.28 3.97
N PHE A 59 -6.83 4.65 2.86
CA PHE A 59 -7.90 3.65 2.91
C PHE A 59 -7.54 2.45 3.78
N CYS A 60 -6.29 2.02 3.74
CA CYS A 60 -5.86 0.93 4.61
C CYS A 60 -5.95 1.34 6.08
N LEU A 61 -5.58 2.57 6.38
CA LEU A 61 -5.65 3.06 7.75
C LEU A 61 -7.10 3.16 8.22
N LEU A 62 -7.98 3.65 7.35
CA LEU A 62 -9.40 3.72 7.69
C LEU A 62 -9.99 2.34 7.89
N HIS A 63 -9.59 1.39 7.07
CA HIS A 63 -10.04 0.01 7.23
C HIS A 63 -9.57 -0.54 8.59
N SER A 64 -8.33 -0.28 8.93
CA SER A 64 -7.76 -0.74 10.19
C SER A 64 -8.52 -0.17 11.38
N TYR A 65 -8.86 1.12 11.32
CA TYR A 65 -9.62 1.75 12.39
C TYR A 65 -11.03 1.19 12.49
N ASP A 66 -11.69 1.02 11.35
CA ASP A 66 -13.05 0.54 11.32
C ASP A 66 -13.16 -0.85 11.94
N TRP A 67 -12.23 -1.72 11.61
CA TRP A 67 -12.25 -3.08 12.12
C TRP A 67 -11.89 -3.14 13.59
N ALA A 68 -10.99 -2.26 14.06
CA ALA A 68 -10.68 -2.18 15.48
C ALA A 68 -11.87 -1.64 16.25
N GLU A 69 -12.54 -0.64 15.71
CA GLU A 69 -13.70 -0.05 16.36
C GLU A 69 -14.85 -1.05 16.46
N SER A 70 -14.97 -1.94 15.49
CA SER A 70 -16.01 -2.97 15.48
C SER A 70 -15.67 -4.18 16.34
N GLY A 71 -14.45 -4.24 16.87
CA GLY A 71 -14.04 -5.38 17.68
C GLY A 71 -13.54 -6.56 16.89
N ASP A 72 -13.35 -6.39 15.57
CA ASP A 72 -12.84 -7.48 14.74
C ASP A 72 -11.32 -7.61 14.83
N THR A 73 -10.63 -6.56 15.23
CA THR A 73 -9.19 -6.61 15.51
C THR A 73 -8.92 -5.81 16.76
N ASP A 74 -7.73 -5.99 17.32
CA ASP A 74 -7.30 -5.21 18.47
C ASP A 74 -6.87 -3.82 18.02
N PHE A 75 -7.06 -2.83 18.89
CA PHE A 75 -6.56 -1.50 18.61
C PHE A 75 -5.05 -1.45 18.45
N ASP A 76 -4.34 -2.45 18.96
CA ASP A 76 -2.90 -2.53 18.76
C ASP A 76 -2.56 -2.57 17.27
N VAL A 77 -3.35 -3.27 16.49
CA VAL A 77 -3.13 -3.34 15.04
C VAL A 77 -3.29 -1.96 14.43
N TYR A 78 -4.33 -1.25 14.81
CA TYR A 78 -4.55 0.10 14.29
C TYR A 78 -3.43 1.04 14.71
N GLN A 79 -3.00 0.98 15.96
CA GLN A 79 -1.95 1.86 16.43
C GLN A 79 -0.63 1.60 15.69
N LYS A 80 -0.37 0.33 15.39
CA LYS A 80 0.81 -0.01 14.62
C LYS A 80 0.72 0.56 13.20
N ASP A 81 -0.45 0.44 12.61
CA ASP A 81 -0.66 1.00 11.27
C ASP A 81 -0.52 2.52 11.27
N VAL A 82 -1.01 3.18 12.32
CA VAL A 82 -0.85 4.63 12.43
C VAL A 82 0.64 5.00 12.48
N ALA A 83 1.42 4.24 13.23
CA ALA A 83 2.85 4.53 13.34
C ALA A 83 3.53 4.39 11.98
N ILE A 84 3.19 3.34 11.25
CA ILE A 84 3.76 3.12 9.92
C ILE A 84 3.36 4.25 8.97
N PHE A 85 2.09 4.63 9.01
CA PHE A 85 1.59 5.70 8.16
C PHE A 85 2.31 7.01 8.44
N LYS A 86 2.46 7.36 9.73
CA LYS A 86 3.13 8.60 10.10
C LYS A 86 4.60 8.59 9.70
N ASP A 87 5.26 7.44 9.86
CA ASP A 87 6.66 7.33 9.47
C ASP A 87 6.81 7.53 7.98
N ARG A 88 5.91 6.96 7.21
CA ARG A 88 6.01 7.05 5.75
C ARG A 88 5.69 8.45 5.24
N TRP A 89 4.64 9.07 5.76
CA TRP A 89 4.10 10.27 5.12
C TRP A 89 4.41 11.57 5.85
N PHE A 90 4.76 11.49 7.14
CA PHE A 90 4.96 12.72 7.91
C PHE A 90 6.41 12.93 8.32
N LYS A 91 7.19 11.87 8.51
CA LYS A 91 8.55 12.01 9.02
C LYS A 91 9.58 12.06 7.93
N ARG A 92 9.27 11.50 6.79
CA ARG A 92 10.22 11.43 5.70
C ARG A 92 10.03 12.62 4.78
N GLU A 93 11.13 13.07 4.21
CA GLU A 93 11.05 14.16 3.26
C GLU A 93 10.42 13.68 1.97
N ARG A 94 9.79 14.62 1.25
CA ARG A 94 9.10 14.29 0.03
C ARG A 94 10.02 13.62 -1.00
N VAL A 95 11.25 14.10 -1.09
CA VAL A 95 12.19 13.53 -2.04
C VAL A 95 12.46 12.06 -1.72
N ASP A 96 12.61 11.74 -0.45
CA ASP A 96 12.87 10.36 -0.06
C ASP A 96 11.68 9.47 -0.40
N ARG A 97 10.47 9.97 -0.20
CA ARG A 97 9.29 9.19 -0.55
C ARG A 97 9.22 8.94 -2.05
N ILE A 98 9.53 9.96 -2.84
CA ILE A 98 9.48 9.82 -4.29
C ILE A 98 10.54 8.84 -4.77
N LYS A 99 11.73 8.89 -4.18
CA LYS A 99 12.77 7.92 -4.53
C LYS A 99 12.33 6.50 -4.21
N GLU A 100 11.68 6.31 -3.07
CA GLU A 100 11.18 5.00 -2.72
C GLU A 100 10.15 4.50 -3.74
N MET A 101 9.25 5.36 -4.16
CA MET A 101 8.25 4.98 -5.16
C MET A 101 8.91 4.60 -6.48
N ILE A 102 9.91 5.35 -6.88
CA ILE A 102 10.64 5.03 -8.10
C ILE A 102 11.32 3.67 -7.97
N ASP A 103 11.95 3.41 -6.83
CA ASP A 103 12.63 2.15 -6.62
C ASP A 103 11.67 0.98 -6.68
N ILE A 104 10.50 1.13 -6.05
CA ILE A 104 9.49 0.08 -6.06
C ILE A 104 9.06 -0.25 -7.49
N SER A 105 8.74 0.78 -8.26
CA SER A 105 8.27 0.59 -9.62
C SER A 105 9.36 0.03 -10.52
N THR A 106 10.57 0.54 -10.38
CA THR A 106 11.69 0.10 -11.20
C THR A 106 12.07 -1.34 -10.90
N LYS A 107 12.10 -1.69 -9.63
CA LYS A 107 12.44 -3.04 -9.23
C LYS A 107 11.47 -4.04 -9.82
N LYS A 108 10.17 -3.72 -9.75
CA LYS A 108 9.16 -4.61 -10.29
C LYS A 108 9.33 -4.78 -11.79
N LEU A 109 9.52 -3.69 -12.52
CA LEU A 109 9.71 -3.75 -13.96
C LEU A 109 10.95 -4.55 -14.30
N LYS A 110 12.04 -4.34 -13.57
CA LYS A 110 13.27 -5.05 -13.80
C LYS A 110 13.08 -6.54 -13.63
N GLU A 111 12.39 -6.93 -12.56
CA GLU A 111 12.15 -8.35 -12.31
C GLU A 111 11.30 -8.96 -13.40
N GLU A 112 10.29 -8.23 -13.86
CA GLU A 112 9.43 -8.75 -14.92
C GLU A 112 10.21 -8.95 -16.23
N LEU A 113 11.11 -8.05 -16.54
CA LEU A 113 11.91 -8.17 -17.76
C LEU A 113 12.91 -9.31 -17.67
N TYR A 114 13.56 -9.48 -16.53
CA TYR A 114 14.45 -10.62 -16.35
C TYR A 114 13.69 -11.92 -16.54
N THR A 115 12.51 -12.00 -15.94
CA THR A 115 11.70 -13.21 -16.06
C THR A 115 11.31 -13.45 -17.52
N ALA A 116 10.91 -12.39 -18.21
CA ALA A 116 10.47 -12.52 -19.60
C ALA A 116 11.59 -13.02 -20.49
N PHE A 117 12.83 -12.64 -20.19
CA PHE A 117 13.96 -13.09 -20.98
C PHE A 117 14.58 -14.38 -20.45
N GLY A 118 14.01 -14.96 -19.40
CA GLY A 118 14.54 -16.19 -18.85
C GLY A 118 15.81 -16.02 -18.04
N LEU A 119 16.06 -14.83 -17.54
CA LEU A 119 17.25 -14.54 -16.76
C LEU A 119 16.92 -14.44 -15.28
N GLN A 120 17.93 -14.68 -14.45
CA GLN A 120 17.79 -14.50 -13.02
C GLN A 120 18.01 -13.02 -12.70
N PRO A 121 17.16 -12.44 -11.84
CA PRO A 121 17.42 -11.07 -11.40
C PRO A 121 18.74 -11.01 -10.65
N GLU A 122 19.46 -9.91 -10.83
CA GLU A 122 20.69 -9.75 -10.11
C GLU A 122 20.40 -9.37 -8.71
N SER A 123 21.08 -10.01 -7.81
CA SER A 123 20.77 -9.73 -6.47
C SER A 123 21.46 -8.51 -6.00
N SER A 124 22.47 -8.06 -6.49
CA SER A 124 23.02 -7.15 -5.95
C SER A 124 23.22 -6.15 -6.32
N SER A 125 23.33 -5.68 -6.45
CA SER A 125 23.48 -4.93 -6.67
C SER A 125 24.21 -4.20 -6.86
N GLU A 126 24.51 -3.66 -6.82
CA GLU A 126 25.17 -3.04 -7.15
C GLU A 126 25.66 -2.32 -6.72
N PRO A 127 26.23 -1.89 -6.94
CA PRO A 127 27.09 -0.96 -6.57
C PRO A 127 26.53 0.27 -6.47
#